data_76a1ca76398bc8a4b0a8537183545d42
#
_entry.id   76a1ca76398bc8a4b0a8537183545d42
#
_cell.length_a   1.000
_cell.length_b   1.000
_cell.length_c   1.000
_cell.angle_alpha   90.00
_cell.angle_beta   90.00
_cell.angle_gamma   90.00
#
_symmetry.space_group_name_H-M   'P 1'
#
loop_
_entity.id
_entity.type
_entity.pdbx_description
1 polymer ?
#
loop_
_entity_poly.entity_id
_entity_poly.type
_entity_poly.pdbx_seq_one_letter_code
_entity_poly.pdbx_strand_id
1 'polypeptide(L)'
;MRFKKTTTLIPSSIDPRLQRIIAQSQQEVEIRTVTTGAVKNVSVIAKVKDIDEWSKIPGVHQTNPISSAPNKSSQIVTAKVSVNELEAIRHSPTVISLKASQAVQPSLKKQLTRNEEVVVMSDDLLSNMEKVYGGQGVVVGIIDYGCDFVHKNFRNQDGSTRILNIWDQAAERINDSSIPYGRVFTKDQINQALNSSNPYKTLGYPFTPFDEENTPAHGTYVMDIAAGNGHGTGAPGVAPNADLVFVELAASDIPWGGRDVVGSTLGDSAQLLDAVKFILDSAGERPCVINSGLATNGGPHDGTTLVEQGIDALLVEKSNRSIVISASNSYADGIHASGVVSQGNSVDLHWQVNSGDSTFNELEIWYDGTDDFLVEIITPNEESLGSIALGVNGSILNNQGETLIFVTNRRKDPNNGDNQIGIFLEEGLPTGIWTIRLHGTTVNNGKFHAWIESDYSGQSNQSRFKPPHDDNTHTLGSISCGHKSIVVGSYDAHVPDAPISWFSSAGPTRDGRQKPEISAPGHNIIAAASGTVDGVTRISGTAIATPAVTGVIALILAEAQSKGIYLNIDQIRDILMKTSKRNPPVGEGWNDRYGWGRLDASKAIAVVRELVKK
;
A
#
# COMPACT_ATOMS: atom_id res chain seq x y z
N MET A 1 10.19 -34.03 -9.02
CA MET A 1 10.15 -33.01 -10.13
C MET A 1 11.44 -32.19 -10.14
N ARG A 2 11.90 -31.64 -11.28
CA ARG A 2 13.11 -30.80 -11.33
C ARG A 2 12.86 -29.55 -12.17
N PHE A 3 13.53 -28.44 -11.83
CA PHE A 3 13.40 -27.18 -12.55
C PHE A 3 13.84 -27.27 -14.03
N LYS A 4 12.97 -26.79 -14.93
CA LYS A 4 13.35 -26.39 -16.29
C LYS A 4 13.95 -24.99 -16.18
N LYS A 5 15.26 -24.86 -16.36
CA LYS A 5 16.00 -23.60 -16.19
C LYS A 5 16.11 -22.85 -17.50
N THR A 6 16.08 -21.49 -17.42
CA THR A 6 16.43 -20.65 -18.57
C THR A 6 17.93 -20.69 -18.83
N THR A 7 18.30 -20.66 -20.11
CA THR A 7 19.72 -20.61 -20.54
C THR A 7 20.20 -19.17 -20.79
N THR A 8 19.27 -18.20 -20.82
CA THR A 8 19.56 -16.79 -21.09
C THR A 8 19.62 -16.00 -19.79
N LEU A 9 20.64 -15.15 -19.65
CA LEU A 9 20.73 -14.22 -18.51
C LEU A 9 19.54 -13.27 -18.51
N ILE A 10 18.94 -13.09 -17.32
CA ILE A 10 17.76 -12.30 -17.14
C ILE A 10 18.16 -10.83 -16.96
N PRO A 11 17.53 -9.90 -17.70
CA PRO A 11 17.75 -8.48 -17.49
C PRO A 11 17.33 -8.03 -16.08
N SER A 12 18.14 -7.19 -15.46
CA SER A 12 17.83 -6.60 -14.16
C SER A 12 16.69 -5.57 -14.22
N SER A 13 16.33 -5.09 -15.42
CA SER A 13 15.33 -4.04 -15.60
C SER A 13 13.89 -4.44 -15.28
N ILE A 14 13.56 -5.74 -15.29
CA ILE A 14 12.21 -6.22 -14.95
C ILE A 14 12.20 -7.05 -13.67
N ASP A 15 11.10 -6.95 -12.94
CA ASP A 15 10.93 -7.64 -11.67
C ASP A 15 10.55 -9.12 -11.81
N PRO A 16 10.59 -9.91 -10.72
CA PRO A 16 10.22 -11.32 -10.72
C PRO A 16 8.81 -11.61 -11.21
N ARG A 17 7.82 -10.76 -10.91
CA ARG A 17 6.43 -10.95 -11.32
C ARG A 17 6.29 -10.86 -12.84
N LEU A 18 6.89 -9.84 -13.47
CA LEU A 18 6.90 -9.73 -14.93
C LEU A 18 7.66 -10.88 -15.59
N GLN A 19 8.76 -11.35 -14.98
CA GLN A 19 9.50 -12.50 -15.47
C GLN A 19 8.65 -13.77 -15.47
N ARG A 20 7.85 -13.99 -14.41
CA ARG A 20 6.88 -15.09 -14.34
C ARG A 20 5.83 -15.00 -15.45
N ILE A 21 5.25 -13.81 -15.65
CA ILE A 21 4.25 -13.58 -16.72
C ILE A 21 4.83 -13.91 -18.10
N ILE A 22 6.05 -13.48 -18.40
CA ILE A 22 6.74 -13.82 -19.66
C ILE A 22 6.93 -15.32 -19.81
N ALA A 23 7.39 -16.00 -18.74
CA ALA A 23 7.59 -17.45 -18.78
C ALA A 23 6.29 -18.21 -19.03
N GLN A 24 5.19 -17.78 -18.41
CA GLN A 24 3.85 -18.37 -18.62
C GLN A 24 3.30 -18.10 -20.03
N SER A 25 3.45 -16.88 -20.55
CA SER A 25 2.96 -16.53 -21.89
C SER A 25 3.67 -17.29 -23.00
N GLN A 26 4.97 -17.52 -22.87
CA GLN A 26 5.75 -18.34 -23.80
C GLN A 26 5.29 -19.79 -23.83
N GLN A 27 4.88 -20.35 -22.70
CA GLN A 27 4.34 -21.71 -22.59
C GLN A 27 2.95 -21.83 -23.22
N GLU A 28 2.08 -20.82 -23.04
CA GLU A 28 0.76 -20.78 -23.70
C GLU A 28 0.85 -20.74 -25.23
N VAL A 29 1.87 -20.11 -25.79
CA VAL A 29 2.11 -20.07 -27.24
C VAL A 29 2.56 -21.44 -27.78
N GLU A 30 3.34 -22.21 -27.01
CA GLU A 30 3.72 -23.58 -27.40
C GLU A 30 2.52 -24.56 -27.39
N ILE A 31 1.49 -24.30 -26.55
CA ILE A 31 0.32 -25.18 -26.38
C ILE A 31 -0.88 -24.75 -27.26
N ARG A 32 -1.02 -23.46 -27.57
CA ARG A 32 -2.19 -22.90 -28.28
C ARG A 32 -1.85 -22.46 -29.70
N THR A 33 -1.88 -23.40 -30.64
CA THR A 33 -1.95 -23.08 -32.09
C THR A 33 -3.35 -22.69 -32.58
N VAL A 34 -4.39 -22.70 -31.73
CA VAL A 34 -5.77 -22.36 -32.14
C VAL A 34 -6.55 -21.77 -30.98
N THR A 35 -6.55 -20.46 -30.80
CA THR A 35 -7.73 -19.64 -30.43
C THR A 35 -7.29 -18.15 -30.36
N THR A 36 -7.98 -17.28 -31.07
CA THR A 36 -7.89 -15.82 -30.98
C THR A 36 -8.26 -15.35 -29.57
N GLY A 37 -7.28 -15.34 -28.66
CA GLY A 37 -7.43 -14.77 -27.33
C GLY A 37 -7.07 -13.28 -27.34
N ALA A 38 -7.89 -12.45 -26.69
CA ALA A 38 -7.62 -11.03 -26.49
C ALA A 38 -6.21 -10.82 -25.90
N VAL A 39 -5.46 -9.86 -26.44
CA VAL A 39 -4.15 -9.45 -25.92
C VAL A 39 -4.33 -9.06 -24.45
N LYS A 40 -3.74 -9.82 -23.55
CA LYS A 40 -3.76 -9.51 -22.11
C LYS A 40 -2.81 -8.35 -21.86
N ASN A 41 -3.30 -7.29 -21.26
CA ASN A 41 -2.51 -6.19 -20.76
C ASN A 41 -2.22 -6.39 -19.27
N VAL A 42 -1.07 -5.88 -18.82
CA VAL A 42 -0.69 -5.87 -17.41
C VAL A 42 -0.41 -4.43 -16.95
N SER A 43 -0.88 -4.09 -15.75
CA SER A 43 -0.58 -2.81 -15.11
C SER A 43 0.86 -2.78 -14.62
N VAL A 44 1.57 -1.71 -14.93
CA VAL A 44 3.00 -1.54 -14.59
C VAL A 44 3.28 -0.14 -14.06
N ILE A 45 4.34 -0.04 -13.26
CA ILE A 45 5.02 1.22 -12.97
C ILE A 45 6.39 1.13 -13.64
N ALA A 46 6.74 2.14 -14.44
CA ALA A 46 8.01 2.20 -15.14
C ALA A 46 8.81 3.43 -14.71
N LYS A 47 10.14 3.26 -14.64
CA LYS A 47 11.10 4.35 -14.57
C LYS A 47 11.78 4.45 -15.92
N VAL A 48 11.60 5.58 -16.57
CA VAL A 48 12.03 5.80 -17.95
C VAL A 48 12.90 7.05 -18.09
N LYS A 49 13.77 7.05 -19.07
CA LYS A 49 14.62 8.22 -19.38
C LYS A 49 13.83 9.31 -20.10
N ASP A 50 12.91 8.91 -20.98
CA ASP A 50 12.15 9.79 -21.84
C ASP A 50 10.73 9.23 -22.04
N ILE A 51 9.72 10.04 -21.69
CA ILE A 51 8.29 9.67 -21.78
C ILE A 51 7.83 9.61 -23.24
N ASP A 52 8.33 10.50 -24.09
CA ASP A 52 7.91 10.54 -25.50
C ASP A 52 8.41 9.28 -26.23
N GLU A 53 9.63 8.84 -25.93
CA GLU A 53 10.16 7.58 -26.46
C GLU A 53 9.44 6.37 -25.84
N TRP A 54 9.13 6.40 -24.55
CA TRP A 54 8.34 5.36 -23.90
C TRP A 54 6.98 5.17 -24.55
N SER A 55 6.25 6.26 -24.80
CA SER A 55 4.89 6.23 -25.38
C SER A 55 4.84 5.73 -26.83
N LYS A 56 5.97 5.70 -27.52
CA LYS A 56 6.09 5.17 -28.88
C LYS A 56 6.38 3.68 -28.93
N ILE A 57 6.72 3.05 -27.81
CA ILE A 57 7.03 1.61 -27.77
C ILE A 57 5.76 0.82 -28.08
N PRO A 58 5.78 -0.09 -29.07
CA PRO A 58 4.64 -0.96 -29.34
C PRO A 58 4.20 -1.74 -28.09
N GLY A 59 2.90 -1.84 -27.87
CA GLY A 59 2.33 -2.52 -26.71
C GLY A 59 2.29 -1.71 -25.41
N VAL A 60 2.76 -0.45 -25.43
CA VAL A 60 2.56 0.48 -24.30
C VAL A 60 1.25 1.23 -24.48
N HIS A 61 0.39 1.17 -23.47
CA HIS A 61 -0.94 1.77 -23.47
C HIS A 61 -1.18 2.58 -22.19
N GLN A 62 -2.12 3.50 -22.23
CA GLN A 62 -2.62 4.24 -21.06
C GLN A 62 -1.51 4.83 -20.15
N THR A 63 -0.46 5.38 -20.74
CA THR A 63 0.63 6.02 -20.00
C THR A 63 0.13 7.24 -19.22
N ASN A 64 0.40 7.28 -17.91
CA ASN A 64 0.14 8.42 -17.05
C ASN A 64 1.44 8.87 -16.38
N PRO A 65 1.98 10.06 -16.75
CA PRO A 65 3.16 10.62 -16.11
C PRO A 65 2.86 11.01 -14.65
N ILE A 66 3.71 10.57 -13.72
CA ILE A 66 3.51 10.86 -12.30
C ILE A 66 4.22 12.16 -11.90
N SER A 67 5.49 12.33 -12.24
CA SER A 67 6.23 13.54 -11.88
C SER A 67 6.45 14.43 -13.10
N SER A 68 6.21 15.74 -12.92
CA SER A 68 6.36 16.75 -13.96
C SER A 68 7.73 17.47 -13.96
N ALA A 69 8.67 17.06 -13.13
CA ALA A 69 9.93 17.78 -12.97
C ALA A 69 10.84 17.70 -14.21
N PRO A 70 11.02 18.79 -14.96
CA PRO A 70 11.70 18.78 -16.26
C PRO A 70 13.21 18.46 -16.21
N ASN A 71 13.82 18.46 -15.03
CA ASN A 71 15.28 18.35 -14.86
C ASN A 71 15.73 17.04 -14.21
N LYS A 72 14.88 16.01 -14.13
CA LYS A 72 15.29 14.69 -13.61
C LYS A 72 15.79 13.82 -14.76
N SER A 73 16.88 13.11 -14.53
CA SER A 73 17.48 12.15 -15.47
C SER A 73 16.57 10.96 -15.80
N SER A 74 15.42 10.86 -15.12
CA SER A 74 14.42 9.81 -15.33
C SER A 74 13.07 10.24 -14.75
N GLN A 75 11.99 9.65 -15.29
CA GLN A 75 10.61 9.91 -14.90
C GLN A 75 9.92 8.61 -14.51
N ILE A 76 8.94 8.70 -13.63
CA ILE A 76 8.09 7.58 -13.22
C ILE A 76 6.75 7.72 -13.93
N VAL A 77 6.29 6.64 -14.53
CA VAL A 77 5.01 6.55 -15.23
C VAL A 77 4.26 5.30 -14.77
N THR A 78 2.94 5.39 -14.71
CA THR A 78 2.05 4.22 -14.69
C THR A 78 1.58 3.94 -16.12
N ALA A 79 1.39 2.67 -16.45
CA ALA A 79 0.91 2.29 -17.78
C ALA A 79 0.25 0.91 -17.75
N LYS A 80 -0.51 0.60 -18.81
CA LYS A 80 -0.85 -0.77 -19.19
C LYS A 80 0.02 -1.20 -20.36
N VAL A 81 0.61 -2.38 -20.29
CA VAL A 81 1.47 -2.92 -21.34
C VAL A 81 0.98 -4.29 -21.80
N SER A 82 1.10 -4.56 -23.09
CA SER A 82 0.75 -5.86 -23.68
C SER A 82 1.73 -6.94 -23.24
N VAL A 83 1.23 -8.04 -22.70
CA VAL A 83 2.05 -9.17 -22.21
C VAL A 83 2.96 -9.72 -23.32
N ASN A 84 2.46 -9.80 -24.56
CA ASN A 84 3.23 -10.29 -25.69
C ASN A 84 4.41 -9.38 -26.10
N GLU A 85 4.35 -8.10 -25.73
CA GLU A 85 5.40 -7.11 -26.05
C GLU A 85 6.36 -6.86 -24.88
N LEU A 86 6.14 -7.47 -23.71
CA LEU A 86 6.98 -7.26 -22.52
C LEU A 86 8.46 -7.51 -22.80
N GLU A 87 8.76 -8.53 -23.62
CA GLU A 87 10.13 -8.88 -24.01
C GLU A 87 10.79 -7.76 -24.85
N ALA A 88 10.04 -7.15 -25.77
CA ALA A 88 10.53 -6.02 -26.56
C ALA A 88 10.63 -4.73 -25.72
N ILE A 89 9.64 -4.48 -24.86
CA ILE A 89 9.59 -3.30 -23.98
C ILE A 89 10.80 -3.28 -23.05
N ARG A 90 11.15 -4.40 -22.40
CA ARG A 90 12.28 -4.47 -21.48
C ARG A 90 13.64 -4.18 -22.11
N HIS A 91 13.78 -4.42 -23.41
CA HIS A 91 15.01 -4.15 -24.16
C HIS A 91 15.12 -2.73 -24.70
N SER A 92 14.08 -1.91 -24.53
CA SER A 92 14.11 -0.51 -24.95
C SER A 92 15.13 0.28 -24.12
N PRO A 93 16.03 1.06 -24.77
CA PRO A 93 17.06 1.84 -24.08
C PRO A 93 16.51 2.96 -23.19
N THR A 94 15.23 3.34 -23.37
CA THR A 94 14.57 4.32 -22.51
C THR A 94 14.12 3.71 -21.16
N VAL A 95 13.95 2.40 -21.07
CA VAL A 95 13.47 1.72 -19.85
C VAL A 95 14.64 1.48 -18.89
N ILE A 96 14.57 2.10 -17.71
CA ILE A 96 15.52 1.89 -16.61
C ILE A 96 15.03 0.75 -15.72
N SER A 97 13.74 0.80 -15.34
CA SER A 97 13.09 -0.19 -14.47
C SER A 97 11.64 -0.36 -14.89
N LEU A 98 11.17 -1.59 -14.96
CA LEU A 98 9.79 -1.96 -15.26
C LEU A 98 9.32 -2.92 -14.18
N LYS A 99 8.31 -2.54 -13.43
CA LYS A 99 7.75 -3.30 -12.32
C LYS A 99 6.30 -3.62 -12.59
N ALA A 100 5.90 -4.86 -12.34
CA ALA A 100 4.50 -5.19 -12.25
C ALA A 100 3.85 -4.39 -11.12
N SER A 101 2.61 -3.98 -11.33
CA SER A 101 1.81 -3.45 -10.24
C SER A 101 1.55 -4.54 -9.20
N GLN A 102 1.57 -4.18 -7.91
CA GLN A 102 1.32 -5.09 -6.79
C GLN A 102 -0.09 -4.86 -6.27
N ALA A 103 -0.80 -5.94 -5.96
CA ALA A 103 -2.08 -5.84 -5.28
C ALA A 103 -1.92 -5.16 -3.92
N VAL A 104 -2.87 -4.32 -3.56
CA VAL A 104 -2.93 -3.63 -2.26
C VAL A 104 -4.26 -3.92 -1.59
N GLN A 105 -4.27 -3.97 -0.26
CA GLN A 105 -5.45 -4.26 0.53
C GLN A 105 -5.49 -3.40 1.80
N PRO A 106 -6.67 -3.17 2.40
CA PRO A 106 -6.80 -2.43 3.63
C PRO A 106 -6.13 -3.14 4.80
N SER A 107 -5.44 -2.35 5.62
CA SER A 107 -4.82 -2.82 6.86
C SER A 107 -5.87 -2.92 7.98
N LEU A 108 -6.78 -3.90 7.86
CA LEU A 108 -7.84 -4.21 8.83
C LEU A 108 -7.51 -5.43 9.68
N LYS A 109 -8.05 -5.45 10.90
CA LYS A 109 -8.14 -6.65 11.74
C LYS A 109 -9.59 -6.88 12.16
N LYS A 110 -10.09 -8.11 11.99
CA LYS A 110 -11.43 -8.48 12.47
C LYS A 110 -11.51 -8.33 13.99
N GLN A 111 -12.62 -7.82 14.44
CA GLN A 111 -12.89 -7.54 15.85
C GLN A 111 -12.97 -8.85 16.64
N LEU A 112 -12.10 -8.99 17.67
CA LEU A 112 -12.36 -9.93 18.74
C LEU A 112 -13.40 -9.28 19.67
N THR A 113 -14.59 -9.86 19.74
CA THR A 113 -15.69 -9.35 20.56
C THR A 113 -15.32 -9.29 22.04
N ARG A 114 -14.99 -8.10 22.53
CA ARG A 114 -15.01 -7.74 23.94
C ARG A 114 -16.01 -6.60 24.13
N ASN A 115 -16.83 -6.68 25.18
CA ASN A 115 -17.67 -5.57 25.64
C ASN A 115 -16.77 -4.55 26.34
N GLU A 116 -16.26 -3.58 25.60
CA GLU A 116 -15.40 -2.50 26.13
C GLU A 116 -16.12 -1.15 26.04
N GLU A 117 -15.83 -0.24 26.98
CA GLU A 117 -16.39 1.11 27.01
C GLU A 117 -16.04 1.92 25.76
N VAL A 118 -16.88 2.90 25.44
CA VAL A 118 -16.81 3.70 24.21
C VAL A 118 -15.80 4.83 24.39
N VAL A 119 -14.74 4.87 23.57
CA VAL A 119 -13.93 6.07 23.36
C VAL A 119 -14.27 6.68 22.01
N VAL A 120 -14.75 7.91 22.02
CA VAL A 120 -14.90 8.73 20.81
C VAL A 120 -13.55 9.38 20.54
N MET A 121 -13.01 9.23 19.34
CA MET A 121 -11.66 9.68 18.98
C MET A 121 -11.43 11.18 19.26
N SER A 122 -12.48 12.00 19.15
CA SER A 122 -12.42 13.45 19.37
C SER A 122 -12.11 13.83 20.81
N ASP A 123 -12.57 13.06 21.81
CA ASP A 123 -12.46 13.47 23.20
C ASP A 123 -11.04 13.37 23.74
N ASP A 124 -10.29 12.33 23.35
CA ASP A 124 -8.90 12.12 23.81
C ASP A 124 -7.88 12.98 23.04
N LEU A 125 -8.13 13.24 21.77
CA LEU A 125 -7.24 14.04 20.91
C LEU A 125 -7.51 15.54 20.95
N LEU A 126 -8.77 15.97 21.24
CA LEU A 126 -9.22 17.34 21.09
C LEU A 126 -9.72 17.99 22.40
N SER A 127 -9.76 17.25 23.52
CA SER A 127 -10.39 17.65 24.79
C SER A 127 -9.87 18.95 25.42
N ASN A 128 -8.73 19.49 24.97
CA ASN A 128 -8.14 20.72 25.50
C ASN A 128 -7.94 21.80 24.43
N MET A 129 -8.62 21.72 23.27
CA MET A 129 -8.38 22.64 22.17
C MET A 129 -9.37 23.82 22.17
N GLU A 130 -8.87 25.02 22.43
CA GLU A 130 -9.53 26.27 22.05
C GLU A 130 -9.72 26.32 20.53
N LYS A 131 -10.79 26.99 20.07
CA LYS A 131 -11.23 27.12 18.67
C LYS A 131 -10.12 26.94 17.63
N VAL A 132 -10.14 25.81 16.93
CA VAL A 132 -9.30 25.50 15.78
C VAL A 132 -10.11 25.76 14.52
N TYR A 133 -9.45 26.10 13.41
CA TYR A 133 -10.11 26.25 12.10
C TYR A 133 -10.78 24.95 11.58
N GLY A 134 -10.62 23.85 12.29
CA GLY A 134 -11.26 22.56 11.97
C GLY A 134 -10.84 21.99 10.61
N GLY A 135 -9.67 22.39 10.09
CA GLY A 135 -9.22 21.99 8.76
C GLY A 135 -9.76 22.82 7.60
N GLN A 136 -10.43 23.96 7.88
CA GLN A 136 -11.00 24.82 6.84
C GLN A 136 -9.94 25.25 5.79
N GLY A 137 -10.28 25.14 4.51
CA GLY A 137 -9.41 25.48 3.38
C GLY A 137 -8.43 24.38 2.98
N VAL A 138 -8.34 23.31 3.75
CA VAL A 138 -7.51 22.13 3.45
C VAL A 138 -8.32 21.07 2.72
N VAL A 139 -7.68 20.34 1.81
CA VAL A 139 -8.23 19.15 1.16
C VAL A 139 -7.73 17.90 1.88
N VAL A 140 -8.65 17.08 2.35
CA VAL A 140 -8.39 15.72 2.83
C VAL A 140 -8.73 14.75 1.72
N GLY A 141 -7.72 14.08 1.18
CA GLY A 141 -7.88 13.04 0.18
C GLY A 141 -7.95 11.66 0.83
N ILE A 142 -8.87 10.83 0.39
CA ILE A 142 -9.02 9.45 0.86
C ILE A 142 -8.84 8.52 -0.34
N ILE A 143 -7.93 7.56 -0.22
CA ILE A 143 -7.73 6.49 -1.19
C ILE A 143 -8.16 5.20 -0.52
N ASP A 144 -9.31 4.66 -0.96
CA ASP A 144 -9.95 3.55 -0.28
C ASP A 144 -11.05 2.93 -1.15
N TYR A 145 -11.96 2.16 -0.56
CA TYR A 145 -13.17 1.66 -1.19
C TYR A 145 -14.42 1.96 -0.35
N GLY A 146 -15.53 2.20 -1.05
CA GLY A 146 -16.84 2.38 -0.43
C GLY A 146 -17.05 3.77 0.18
N CYS A 147 -17.31 4.76 -0.65
CA CYS A 147 -17.69 6.11 -0.23
C CYS A 147 -19.20 6.26 -0.06
N ASP A 148 -19.71 6.20 1.17
CA ASP A 148 -21.09 6.57 1.47
C ASP A 148 -21.29 8.09 1.49
N PHE A 149 -21.31 8.70 0.31
CA PHE A 149 -21.50 10.15 0.17
C PHE A 149 -22.86 10.66 0.68
N VAL A 150 -23.79 9.75 0.96
CA VAL A 150 -25.15 10.06 1.46
C VAL A 150 -25.15 10.27 2.97
N HIS A 151 -24.17 9.75 3.70
CA HIS A 151 -24.10 9.90 5.16
C HIS A 151 -24.00 11.36 5.58
N LYS A 152 -24.75 11.77 6.64
CA LYS A 152 -24.85 13.17 7.08
C LYS A 152 -23.52 13.80 7.50
N ASN A 153 -22.54 12.98 7.97
CA ASN A 153 -21.22 13.48 8.37
C ASN A 153 -20.41 14.09 7.23
N PHE A 154 -20.83 13.87 5.97
CA PHE A 154 -20.15 14.42 4.79
C PHE A 154 -20.93 15.53 4.09
N ARG A 155 -21.98 16.04 4.75
CA ARG A 155 -22.83 17.12 4.23
C ARG A 155 -22.74 18.38 5.08
N ASN A 156 -22.86 19.53 4.44
CA ASN A 156 -23.06 20.81 5.08
C ASN A 156 -24.45 20.89 5.75
N GLN A 157 -24.68 21.91 6.56
CA GLN A 157 -25.99 22.15 7.21
C GLN A 157 -27.13 22.36 6.21
N ASP A 158 -26.84 22.91 5.02
CA ASP A 158 -27.80 23.09 3.92
C ASP A 158 -28.08 21.80 3.13
N GLY A 159 -27.48 20.67 3.53
CA GLY A 159 -27.61 19.38 2.89
C GLY A 159 -26.67 19.15 1.70
N SER A 160 -25.93 20.15 1.26
CA SER A 160 -24.95 20.02 0.18
C SER A 160 -23.73 19.18 0.60
N THR A 161 -23.06 18.55 -0.36
CA THR A 161 -21.88 17.73 -0.07
C THR A 161 -20.64 18.56 0.24
N ARG A 162 -19.76 18.03 1.11
CA ARG A 162 -18.38 18.50 1.34
C ARG A 162 -17.39 17.84 0.41
N ILE A 163 -17.81 16.78 -0.31
CA ILE A 163 -16.97 16.03 -1.24
C ILE A 163 -16.87 16.82 -2.55
N LEU A 164 -15.66 17.17 -2.93
CA LEU A 164 -15.35 17.90 -4.16
C LEU A 164 -15.42 16.98 -5.39
N ASN A 165 -14.83 15.82 -5.28
CA ASN A 165 -14.79 14.80 -6.33
C ASN A 165 -14.79 13.39 -5.73
N ILE A 166 -15.42 12.45 -6.42
CA ILE A 166 -15.23 11.02 -6.27
C ILE A 166 -14.66 10.52 -7.59
N TRP A 167 -13.49 9.91 -7.59
CA TRP A 167 -12.97 9.19 -8.75
C TRP A 167 -13.18 7.69 -8.53
N ASP A 168 -14.08 7.11 -9.28
CA ASP A 168 -14.27 5.66 -9.36
C ASP A 168 -13.38 5.10 -10.48
N GLN A 169 -12.32 4.41 -10.08
CA GLN A 169 -11.33 3.85 -11.01
C GLN A 169 -11.85 2.62 -11.77
N ALA A 170 -12.89 1.94 -11.24
CA ALA A 170 -13.51 0.78 -11.87
C ALA A 170 -14.58 1.16 -12.90
N ALA A 171 -15.12 2.36 -12.82
CA ALA A 171 -16.22 2.79 -13.67
C ALA A 171 -15.82 2.86 -15.16
N GLU A 172 -16.79 2.62 -16.02
CA GLU A 172 -16.60 2.80 -17.46
C GLU A 172 -16.25 4.25 -17.78
N ARG A 173 -15.19 4.44 -18.58
CA ARG A 173 -14.70 5.76 -18.98
C ARG A 173 -15.71 6.48 -19.85
N ILE A 174 -16.14 7.66 -19.42
CA ILE A 174 -16.89 8.58 -20.28
C ILE A 174 -15.87 9.40 -21.08
N ASN A 175 -16.02 9.43 -22.42
CA ASN A 175 -15.20 10.25 -23.31
C ASN A 175 -15.20 11.70 -22.83
N ASP A 176 -14.03 12.24 -22.55
CA ASP A 176 -13.75 13.64 -22.17
C ASP A 176 -13.17 13.86 -20.76
N SER A 177 -12.57 12.84 -20.16
CA SER A 177 -11.92 13.04 -18.86
C SER A 177 -10.40 13.21 -18.99
N SER A 178 -9.85 14.15 -18.23
CA SER A 178 -8.40 14.34 -18.04
C SER A 178 -7.73 13.19 -17.25
N ILE A 179 -8.51 12.19 -16.84
CA ILE A 179 -8.06 11.00 -16.11
C ILE A 179 -7.74 9.83 -17.07
N PRO A 180 -6.79 8.96 -16.74
CA PRO A 180 -6.38 7.86 -17.63
C PRO A 180 -7.45 6.79 -17.82
N TYR A 181 -8.29 6.54 -16.80
CA TYR A 181 -9.37 5.54 -16.77
C TYR A 181 -10.42 5.88 -15.70
N GLY A 182 -11.50 5.10 -15.62
CA GLY A 182 -12.58 5.30 -14.66
C GLY A 182 -13.40 6.56 -14.92
N ARG A 183 -14.11 7.02 -13.90
CA ARG A 183 -15.02 8.16 -13.97
C ARG A 183 -14.91 9.06 -12.75
N VAL A 184 -14.88 10.37 -12.96
CA VAL A 184 -14.96 11.37 -11.89
C VAL A 184 -16.39 11.87 -11.75
N PHE A 185 -16.90 11.85 -10.52
CA PHE A 185 -18.15 12.50 -10.12
C PHE A 185 -17.83 13.79 -9.41
N THR A 186 -18.33 14.91 -9.95
CA THR A 186 -18.07 16.25 -9.41
C THR A 186 -19.02 16.60 -8.26
N LYS A 187 -18.66 17.61 -7.48
CA LYS A 187 -19.49 18.16 -6.39
C LYS A 187 -20.91 18.47 -6.85
N ASP A 188 -21.08 19.06 -8.04
CA ASP A 188 -22.40 19.43 -8.55
C ASP A 188 -23.24 18.20 -8.89
N GLN A 189 -22.64 17.16 -9.48
CA GLN A 189 -23.32 15.88 -9.76
C GLN A 189 -23.71 15.18 -8.46
N ILE A 190 -22.84 15.18 -7.44
CA ILE A 190 -23.14 14.63 -6.11
C ILE A 190 -24.31 15.39 -5.49
N ASN A 191 -24.30 16.73 -5.51
CA ASN A 191 -25.40 17.55 -4.99
C ASN A 191 -26.71 17.28 -5.72
N GLN A 192 -26.68 17.15 -7.04
CA GLN A 192 -27.85 16.79 -7.83
C GLN A 192 -28.40 15.40 -7.41
N ALA A 193 -27.52 14.42 -7.24
CA ALA A 193 -27.90 13.08 -6.81
C ALA A 193 -28.52 13.08 -5.39
N LEU A 194 -27.96 13.85 -4.46
CA LEU A 194 -28.45 13.96 -3.07
C LEU A 194 -29.90 14.48 -2.99
N ASN A 195 -30.36 15.22 -3.99
CA ASN A 195 -31.75 15.71 -4.08
C ASN A 195 -32.73 14.68 -4.66
N SER A 196 -32.27 13.50 -5.03
CA SER A 196 -33.11 12.43 -5.59
C SER A 196 -33.54 11.41 -4.54
N SER A 197 -34.54 10.61 -4.87
CA SER A 197 -35.02 9.51 -4.01
C SER A 197 -34.05 8.32 -3.93
N ASN A 198 -33.12 8.19 -4.87
CA ASN A 198 -32.07 7.17 -4.88
C ASN A 198 -30.74 7.78 -5.35
N PRO A 199 -29.98 8.41 -4.43
CA PRO A 199 -28.76 9.15 -4.78
C PRO A 199 -27.69 8.32 -5.50
N TYR A 200 -27.44 7.08 -5.08
CA TYR A 200 -26.42 6.22 -5.68
C TYR A 200 -26.78 5.88 -7.13
N LYS A 201 -28.02 5.48 -7.38
CA LYS A 201 -28.49 5.19 -8.74
C LYS A 201 -28.48 6.44 -9.62
N THR A 202 -28.86 7.58 -9.08
CA THR A 202 -28.90 8.86 -9.81
C THR A 202 -27.50 9.32 -10.18
N LEU A 203 -26.52 9.15 -9.28
CA LEU A 203 -25.12 9.45 -9.56
C LEU A 203 -24.52 8.44 -10.54
N GLY A 204 -25.01 7.21 -10.52
CA GLY A 204 -24.41 6.08 -11.25
C GLY A 204 -23.11 5.57 -10.61
N TYR A 205 -22.99 5.75 -9.30
CA TYR A 205 -21.89 5.22 -8.49
C TYR A 205 -22.35 3.91 -7.83
N PRO A 206 -21.70 2.77 -8.14
CA PRO A 206 -22.16 1.44 -7.70
C PRO A 206 -21.72 1.15 -6.26
N PHE A 207 -22.22 1.94 -5.31
CA PHE A 207 -21.87 1.81 -3.91
C PHE A 207 -22.41 0.50 -3.32
N THR A 208 -21.50 -0.28 -2.72
CA THR A 208 -21.82 -1.46 -1.94
C THR A 208 -21.54 -1.17 -0.46
N PRO A 209 -22.57 -1.08 0.39
CA PRO A 209 -22.40 -0.67 1.79
C PRO A 209 -21.66 -1.69 2.65
N PHE A 210 -21.69 -2.96 2.25
CA PHE A 210 -21.05 -4.07 2.94
C PHE A 210 -20.32 -4.95 1.93
N ASP A 211 -19.18 -5.52 2.32
CA ASP A 211 -18.50 -6.54 1.55
C ASP A 211 -19.21 -7.92 1.67
N GLU A 212 -18.68 -8.94 1.01
CA GLU A 212 -19.20 -10.31 1.04
C GLU A 212 -19.19 -10.93 2.46
N GLU A 213 -18.34 -10.43 3.34
CA GLU A 213 -18.24 -10.83 4.74
C GLU A 213 -19.12 -9.98 5.68
N ASN A 214 -19.97 -9.11 5.12
CA ASN A 214 -20.82 -8.17 5.83
C ASN A 214 -20.04 -7.14 6.67
N THR A 215 -18.83 -6.78 6.22
CA THR A 215 -18.03 -5.69 6.81
C THR A 215 -18.48 -4.37 6.15
N PRO A 216 -18.72 -3.29 6.93
CA PRO A 216 -19.05 -1.98 6.37
C PRO A 216 -17.94 -1.45 5.47
N ALA A 217 -18.31 -0.69 4.44
CA ALA A 217 -17.41 -0.11 3.47
C ALA A 217 -16.31 0.74 4.14
N HIS A 218 -15.06 0.35 3.96
CA HIS A 218 -13.89 0.84 4.70
C HIS A 218 -13.68 2.36 4.54
N GLY A 219 -13.77 2.88 3.33
CA GLY A 219 -13.51 4.28 3.04
C GLY A 219 -14.46 5.25 3.75
N THR A 220 -15.70 4.82 4.02
CA THR A 220 -16.69 5.64 4.72
C THR A 220 -16.23 5.99 6.14
N TYR A 221 -15.82 5.01 6.95
CA TYR A 221 -15.40 5.31 8.32
C TYR A 221 -14.00 5.93 8.40
N VAL A 222 -13.10 5.58 7.49
CA VAL A 222 -11.80 6.25 7.37
C VAL A 222 -11.97 7.75 7.09
N MET A 223 -12.86 8.10 6.15
CA MET A 223 -13.20 9.47 5.83
C MET A 223 -13.85 10.19 7.01
N ASP A 224 -14.71 9.51 7.79
CA ASP A 224 -15.36 10.07 8.96
C ASP A 224 -14.37 10.37 10.08
N ILE A 225 -13.48 9.44 10.42
CA ILE A 225 -12.45 9.67 11.45
C ILE A 225 -11.56 10.86 11.07
N ALA A 226 -11.13 10.95 9.81
CA ALA A 226 -10.30 12.06 9.37
C ALA A 226 -11.03 13.40 9.40
N ALA A 227 -12.26 13.47 8.88
CA ALA A 227 -12.90 14.72 8.55
C ALA A 227 -14.45 14.72 8.57
N GLY A 228 -15.10 13.77 9.21
CA GLY A 228 -16.55 13.81 9.45
C GLY A 228 -16.95 15.04 10.28
N ASN A 229 -18.08 15.67 10.00
CA ASN A 229 -18.52 16.85 10.76
C ASN A 229 -19.45 16.54 11.94
N GLY A 230 -19.77 15.27 12.16
CA GLY A 230 -20.62 14.82 13.26
C GLY A 230 -22.11 15.08 13.11
N HIS A 231 -22.60 15.61 11.99
CA HIS A 231 -24.01 15.94 11.82
C HIS A 231 -24.96 14.73 11.87
N GLY A 232 -24.45 13.51 11.55
CA GLY A 232 -25.21 12.27 11.68
C GLY A 232 -24.93 11.58 13.00
N THR A 233 -23.66 11.35 13.32
CA THR A 233 -23.23 10.53 14.46
C THR A 233 -23.23 11.27 15.80
N GLY A 234 -23.29 12.59 15.79
CA GLY A 234 -23.15 13.44 16.99
C GLY A 234 -21.71 13.67 17.44
N ALA A 235 -20.73 12.96 16.84
CA ALA A 235 -19.30 13.10 17.12
C ALA A 235 -18.54 13.45 15.83
N PRO A 236 -17.81 14.59 15.81
CA PRO A 236 -17.01 14.96 14.64
C PRO A 236 -15.72 14.15 14.58
N GLY A 237 -15.22 13.95 13.35
CA GLY A 237 -13.85 13.56 13.09
C GLY A 237 -12.85 14.67 13.44
N VAL A 238 -11.57 14.44 13.18
CA VAL A 238 -10.50 15.34 13.65
C VAL A 238 -10.48 16.67 12.91
N ALA A 239 -10.78 16.71 11.60
CA ALA A 239 -10.79 17.93 10.78
C ALA A 239 -12.17 18.20 10.15
N PRO A 240 -13.20 18.53 10.95
CA PRO A 240 -14.60 18.53 10.51
C PRO A 240 -14.95 19.59 9.46
N ASN A 241 -14.09 20.57 9.22
CA ASN A 241 -14.31 21.65 8.25
C ASN A 241 -13.45 21.51 6.97
N ALA A 242 -12.71 20.42 6.83
CA ALA A 242 -11.93 20.17 5.62
C ALA A 242 -12.83 19.78 4.43
N ASP A 243 -12.41 20.13 3.22
CA ASP A 243 -13.00 19.61 1.99
C ASP A 243 -12.48 18.18 1.71
N LEU A 244 -13.28 17.39 1.01
CA LEU A 244 -13.01 15.96 0.79
C LEU A 244 -12.80 15.66 -0.70
N VAL A 245 -11.84 14.80 -1.00
CA VAL A 245 -11.70 14.13 -2.30
C VAL A 245 -11.58 12.64 -2.03
N PHE A 246 -12.38 11.83 -2.70
CA PHE A 246 -12.36 10.38 -2.55
C PHE A 246 -11.90 9.71 -3.85
N VAL A 247 -11.04 8.72 -3.75
CA VAL A 247 -10.69 7.83 -4.86
C VAL A 247 -11.07 6.41 -4.48
N GLU A 248 -12.03 5.87 -5.22
CA GLU A 248 -12.45 4.47 -5.18
C GLU A 248 -11.49 3.66 -6.04
N LEU A 249 -10.71 2.78 -5.43
CA LEU A 249 -9.82 1.90 -6.18
C LEU A 249 -10.62 0.83 -6.93
N ALA A 250 -10.21 0.54 -8.15
CA ALA A 250 -10.75 -0.60 -8.90
C ALA A 250 -10.23 -1.93 -8.31
N ALA A 251 -11.01 -3.00 -8.44
CA ALA A 251 -10.48 -4.33 -8.20
C ALA A 251 -9.27 -4.58 -9.11
N SER A 252 -8.21 -5.14 -8.54
CA SER A 252 -6.99 -5.42 -9.29
C SER A 252 -7.23 -6.45 -10.39
N ASP A 253 -6.80 -6.15 -11.60
CA ASP A 253 -6.78 -7.06 -12.75
C ASP A 253 -5.43 -7.83 -12.86
N ILE A 254 -4.69 -7.93 -11.77
CA ILE A 254 -3.38 -8.57 -11.70
C ILE A 254 -3.51 -10.07 -12.00
N PRO A 255 -2.86 -10.58 -13.06
CA PRO A 255 -3.12 -11.94 -13.57
C PRO A 255 -2.56 -13.08 -12.74
N TRP A 256 -1.82 -12.82 -11.67
CA TRP A 256 -1.18 -13.86 -10.84
C TRP A 256 -1.91 -14.20 -9.54
N GLY A 257 -3.05 -13.59 -9.28
CA GLY A 257 -3.80 -13.80 -8.05
C GLY A 257 -4.80 -14.96 -8.06
N GLY A 258 -4.82 -15.82 -9.11
CA GLY A 258 -5.86 -16.84 -9.26
C GLY A 258 -7.26 -16.24 -9.52
N ARG A 259 -8.26 -17.10 -9.81
CA ARG A 259 -9.63 -16.64 -10.10
C ARG A 259 -10.34 -16.03 -8.89
N ASP A 260 -10.00 -16.51 -7.69
CA ASP A 260 -10.68 -16.12 -6.45
C ASP A 260 -10.08 -14.86 -5.82
N VAL A 261 -8.85 -14.47 -6.22
CA VAL A 261 -8.15 -13.29 -5.70
C VAL A 261 -8.59 -12.01 -6.40
N VAL A 262 -8.95 -12.06 -7.67
CA VAL A 262 -9.40 -10.88 -8.44
C VAL A 262 -10.63 -10.20 -7.83
N GLY A 263 -11.46 -10.92 -7.08
CA GLY A 263 -12.60 -10.36 -6.36
C GLY A 263 -12.30 -9.80 -4.97
N SER A 264 -11.11 -10.10 -4.39
CA SER A 264 -10.77 -9.76 -3.01
C SER A 264 -9.71 -8.65 -2.87
N THR A 265 -9.02 -8.28 -3.95
CA THR A 265 -8.00 -7.22 -3.95
C THR A 265 -8.61 -5.87 -4.29
N LEU A 266 -8.28 -4.86 -3.50
CA LEU A 266 -8.87 -3.52 -3.57
C LEU A 266 -8.02 -2.55 -4.39
N GLY A 267 -7.44 -3.01 -5.46
CA GLY A 267 -6.63 -2.20 -6.35
C GLY A 267 -5.17 -2.64 -6.40
N ASP A 268 -4.37 -1.85 -7.08
CA ASP A 268 -2.94 -2.10 -7.23
C ASP A 268 -2.08 -0.84 -7.02
N SER A 269 -0.77 -1.03 -6.95
CA SER A 269 0.18 0.04 -6.64
C SER A 269 0.27 1.12 -7.74
N ALA A 270 -0.05 0.82 -9.00
CA ALA A 270 -0.14 1.82 -10.05
C ALA A 270 -1.39 2.68 -9.89
N GLN A 271 -2.54 2.05 -9.60
CA GLN A 271 -3.79 2.75 -9.30
C GLN A 271 -3.67 3.65 -8.06
N LEU A 272 -2.96 3.18 -7.02
CA LEU A 272 -2.64 3.98 -5.83
C LEU A 272 -1.83 5.22 -6.20
N LEU A 273 -0.80 5.07 -7.03
CA LEU A 273 0.05 6.18 -7.43
C LEU A 273 -0.72 7.21 -8.29
N ASP A 274 -1.57 6.75 -9.19
CA ASP A 274 -2.48 7.59 -9.98
C ASP A 274 -3.47 8.34 -9.07
N ALA A 275 -4.00 7.67 -8.04
CA ALA A 275 -4.90 8.27 -7.05
C ALA A 275 -4.23 9.39 -6.26
N VAL A 276 -2.98 9.21 -5.81
CA VAL A 276 -2.21 10.25 -5.12
C VAL A 276 -2.07 11.47 -6.02
N LYS A 277 -1.67 11.27 -7.27
CA LYS A 277 -1.55 12.37 -8.24
C LYS A 277 -2.89 13.09 -8.46
N PHE A 278 -3.97 12.35 -8.69
CA PHE A 278 -5.31 12.92 -8.90
C PHE A 278 -5.78 13.79 -7.73
N ILE A 279 -5.58 13.35 -6.49
CA ILE A 279 -5.97 14.12 -5.30
C ILE A 279 -5.15 15.41 -5.21
N LEU A 280 -3.83 15.34 -5.43
CA LEU A 280 -2.95 16.53 -5.40
C LEU A 280 -3.29 17.52 -6.51
N ASP A 281 -3.65 17.04 -7.70
CA ASP A 281 -4.10 17.88 -8.82
C ASP A 281 -5.47 18.50 -8.52
N SER A 282 -6.41 17.76 -7.93
CA SER A 282 -7.72 18.24 -7.49
C SER A 282 -7.62 19.30 -6.39
N ALA A 283 -6.64 19.21 -5.51
CA ALA A 283 -6.38 20.21 -4.49
C ALA A 283 -5.79 21.51 -5.09
N GLY A 284 -5.05 21.43 -6.20
CA GLY A 284 -4.41 22.57 -6.85
C GLY A 284 -3.36 23.24 -5.96
N GLU A 285 -3.59 24.51 -5.61
CA GLU A 285 -2.69 25.28 -4.74
C GLU A 285 -3.08 25.21 -3.24
N ARG A 286 -4.19 24.55 -2.93
CA ARG A 286 -4.64 24.39 -1.54
C ARG A 286 -3.76 23.39 -0.78
N PRO A 287 -3.60 23.57 0.54
CA PRO A 287 -3.00 22.55 1.38
C PRO A 287 -3.75 21.21 1.24
N CYS A 288 -3.01 20.12 1.18
CA CYS A 288 -3.58 18.79 0.95
C CYS A 288 -2.89 17.73 1.81
N VAL A 289 -3.68 16.90 2.45
CA VAL A 289 -3.22 15.70 3.12
C VAL A 289 -4.00 14.49 2.61
N ILE A 290 -3.27 13.43 2.26
CA ILE A 290 -3.84 12.19 1.73
C ILE A 290 -3.78 11.10 2.80
N ASN A 291 -4.85 10.35 2.94
CA ASN A 291 -4.92 9.14 3.76
C ASN A 291 -4.91 7.90 2.87
N SER A 292 -4.02 6.95 3.17
CA SER A 292 -4.00 5.62 2.58
C SER A 292 -3.85 4.56 3.66
N GLY A 293 -4.91 3.81 3.91
CA GLY A 293 -4.93 2.67 4.83
C GLY A 293 -4.50 1.35 4.20
N LEU A 294 -3.90 1.39 3.00
CA LEU A 294 -3.59 0.24 2.17
C LEU A 294 -2.16 -0.26 2.42
N ALA A 295 -1.95 -1.55 2.28
CA ALA A 295 -0.64 -2.19 2.43
C ALA A 295 -0.49 -3.40 1.50
N THR A 296 0.77 -3.80 1.30
CA THR A 296 1.22 -5.09 0.76
C THR A 296 2.52 -5.48 1.45
N ASN A 297 2.86 -6.76 1.48
CA ASN A 297 4.01 -7.24 2.26
C ASN A 297 5.28 -7.45 1.42
N GLY A 298 5.14 -7.78 0.13
CA GLY A 298 6.30 -8.03 -0.74
C GLY A 298 7.02 -6.74 -1.15
N GLY A 299 8.33 -6.80 -1.27
CA GLY A 299 9.16 -5.68 -1.70
C GLY A 299 10.47 -5.54 -0.94
N PRO A 300 11.30 -4.54 -1.29
CA PRO A 300 12.62 -4.34 -0.67
C PRO A 300 12.57 -3.69 0.71
N HIS A 301 11.48 -3.10 1.14
CA HIS A 301 11.29 -2.42 2.43
C HIS A 301 12.34 -1.33 2.76
N ASP A 302 12.82 -0.63 1.74
CA ASP A 302 13.87 0.40 1.84
C ASP A 302 13.49 1.73 1.15
N GLY A 303 12.23 1.89 0.76
CA GLY A 303 11.74 3.10 0.08
C GLY A 303 12.11 3.19 -1.40
N THR A 304 12.62 2.12 -1.99
CA THR A 304 13.08 2.11 -3.39
C THR A 304 12.07 1.51 -4.38
N THR A 305 10.89 1.09 -3.93
CA THR A 305 9.83 0.71 -4.87
C THR A 305 9.45 1.90 -5.75
N LEU A 306 9.01 1.64 -6.98
CA LEU A 306 8.65 2.73 -7.88
C LEU A 306 7.43 3.52 -7.42
N VAL A 307 6.50 2.88 -6.68
CA VAL A 307 5.36 3.56 -6.08
C VAL A 307 5.81 4.54 -5.00
N GLU A 308 6.72 4.14 -4.13
CA GLU A 308 7.28 5.01 -3.08
C GLU A 308 8.09 6.16 -3.67
N GLN A 309 8.95 5.88 -4.66
CA GLN A 309 9.69 6.93 -5.37
C GLN A 309 8.76 7.94 -6.05
N GLY A 310 7.64 7.47 -6.62
CA GLY A 310 6.62 8.32 -7.24
C GLY A 310 5.92 9.21 -6.21
N ILE A 311 5.49 8.64 -5.08
CA ILE A 311 4.89 9.37 -3.97
C ILE A 311 5.87 10.43 -3.43
N ASP A 312 7.11 10.05 -3.14
CA ASP A 312 8.15 10.96 -2.65
C ASP A 312 8.39 12.13 -3.61
N ALA A 313 8.41 11.85 -4.92
CA ALA A 313 8.57 12.87 -5.95
C ALA A 313 7.41 13.89 -5.95
N LEU A 314 6.16 13.42 -5.85
CA LEU A 314 4.96 14.27 -5.80
C LEU A 314 4.91 15.15 -4.55
N LEU A 315 5.35 14.64 -3.41
CA LEU A 315 5.32 15.36 -2.14
C LEU A 315 6.34 16.52 -2.06
N VAL A 316 7.46 16.40 -2.76
CA VAL A 316 8.50 17.45 -2.76
C VAL A 316 8.29 18.51 -3.83
N GLU A 317 7.33 18.34 -4.75
CA GLU A 317 7.05 19.32 -5.80
C GLU A 317 6.48 20.64 -5.24
N LYS A 318 5.65 20.56 -4.20
CA LYS A 318 5.02 21.73 -3.56
C LYS A 318 4.98 21.57 -2.04
N SER A 319 5.05 22.70 -1.34
CA SER A 319 4.76 22.75 0.10
C SER A 319 3.28 22.48 0.41
N ASN A 320 2.97 22.28 1.69
CA ASN A 320 1.63 21.98 2.21
C ASN A 320 1.00 20.71 1.61
N ARG A 321 1.82 19.73 1.25
CA ARG A 321 1.40 18.41 0.78
C ARG A 321 1.95 17.32 1.68
N SER A 322 1.13 16.33 2.00
CA SER A 322 1.54 15.14 2.76
C SER A 322 0.68 13.93 2.41
N ILE A 323 1.22 12.75 2.68
CA ILE A 323 0.50 11.49 2.67
C ILE A 323 0.76 10.75 3.98
N VAL A 324 -0.30 10.19 4.54
CA VAL A 324 -0.26 9.35 5.74
C VAL A 324 -0.61 7.93 5.33
N ILE A 325 0.26 6.98 5.68
CA ILE A 325 0.14 5.57 5.28
C ILE A 325 0.12 4.71 6.54
N SER A 326 -0.68 3.64 6.54
CA SER A 326 -0.72 2.69 7.65
C SER A 326 0.58 1.90 7.76
N ALA A 327 0.97 1.53 9.00
CA ALA A 327 2.14 0.67 9.22
C ALA A 327 1.95 -0.78 8.74
N SER A 328 0.73 -1.20 8.44
CA SER A 328 0.28 -2.58 8.26
C SER A 328 -0.03 -3.29 9.59
N ASN A 329 -0.62 -4.49 9.50
CA ASN A 329 -1.09 -5.24 10.66
C ASN A 329 -0.40 -6.62 10.81
N SER A 330 0.82 -6.76 10.33
CA SER A 330 1.48 -8.05 10.13
C SER A 330 2.50 -8.41 11.21
N TYR A 331 2.53 -7.72 12.36
CA TYR A 331 3.50 -7.98 13.42
C TYR A 331 3.53 -9.44 13.89
N ALA A 332 2.37 -10.05 14.05
CA ALA A 332 2.22 -11.40 14.58
C ALA A 332 2.00 -12.46 13.48
N ASP A 333 2.05 -12.07 12.21
CA ASP A 333 1.68 -12.97 11.11
C ASP A 333 2.86 -13.87 10.66
N GLY A 334 4.10 -13.58 11.13
CA GLY A 334 5.29 -14.37 10.80
C GLY A 334 5.70 -14.23 9.33
N ILE A 335 5.48 -13.06 8.74
CA ILE A 335 5.72 -12.79 7.31
C ILE A 335 7.16 -12.43 6.99
N HIS A 336 7.99 -12.14 7.98
CA HIS A 336 9.37 -11.71 7.78
C HIS A 336 10.35 -12.70 8.40
N ALA A 337 11.47 -12.89 7.72
CA ALA A 337 12.63 -13.62 8.21
C ALA A 337 13.92 -12.89 7.84
N SER A 338 14.94 -12.99 8.69
CA SER A 338 16.24 -12.40 8.44
C SER A 338 17.39 -13.30 8.89
N GLY A 339 18.58 -13.07 8.37
CA GLY A 339 19.75 -13.83 8.75
C GLY A 339 21.01 -13.46 8.00
N VAL A 340 22.03 -14.29 8.19
CA VAL A 340 23.34 -14.14 7.53
C VAL A 340 23.78 -15.47 6.95
N VAL A 341 24.05 -15.50 5.65
CA VAL A 341 24.67 -16.63 4.95
C VAL A 341 26.18 -16.42 4.95
N SER A 342 26.95 -17.41 5.41
CA SER A 342 28.42 -17.35 5.35
C SER A 342 28.97 -18.03 4.09
N GLN A 343 30.16 -17.64 3.67
CA GLN A 343 30.86 -18.22 2.51
C GLN A 343 30.93 -19.76 2.60
N GLY A 344 30.41 -20.42 1.58
CA GLY A 344 30.42 -21.88 1.48
C GLY A 344 29.44 -22.62 2.39
N ASN A 345 28.63 -21.88 3.20
CA ASN A 345 27.63 -22.47 4.08
C ASN A 345 26.20 -22.22 3.53
N SER A 346 25.23 -22.87 4.15
CA SER A 346 23.81 -22.74 3.81
C SER A 346 22.99 -22.32 5.02
N VAL A 347 21.90 -21.63 4.76
CA VAL A 347 20.85 -21.27 5.72
C VAL A 347 19.51 -21.77 5.17
N ASP A 348 18.72 -22.43 6.03
CA ASP A 348 17.41 -22.96 5.70
C ASP A 348 16.30 -22.06 6.28
N LEU A 349 15.49 -21.47 5.41
CA LEU A 349 14.26 -20.80 5.77
C LEU A 349 13.10 -21.79 5.72
N HIS A 350 12.35 -21.91 6.80
CA HIS A 350 11.18 -22.78 6.89
C HIS A 350 9.92 -21.97 6.64
N TRP A 351 9.30 -22.19 5.48
CA TRP A 351 8.07 -21.53 5.04
C TRP A 351 6.88 -22.47 5.18
N GLN A 352 6.03 -22.21 6.14
CA GLN A 352 4.82 -22.98 6.41
C GLN A 352 3.67 -22.49 5.52
N VAL A 353 3.26 -23.31 4.57
CA VAL A 353 1.99 -23.20 3.86
C VAL A 353 0.94 -23.99 4.66
N ASN A 354 -0.14 -23.31 5.09
CA ASN A 354 -1.12 -23.89 6.01
C ASN A 354 -1.99 -24.96 5.34
N SER A 355 -2.48 -25.93 6.11
CA SER A 355 -3.46 -26.88 5.62
C SER A 355 -4.77 -26.18 5.26
N GLY A 356 -5.29 -26.44 4.05
CA GLY A 356 -6.48 -25.75 3.54
C GLY A 356 -6.20 -24.43 2.86
N ASP A 357 -4.95 -24.00 2.75
CA ASP A 357 -4.55 -22.92 1.87
C ASP A 357 -4.73 -23.36 0.41
N SER A 358 -5.66 -22.69 -0.26
CA SER A 358 -5.95 -22.89 -1.68
C SER A 358 -5.52 -21.70 -2.53
N THR A 359 -4.70 -20.81 -1.95
CA THR A 359 -4.26 -19.59 -2.60
C THR A 359 -2.89 -19.72 -3.20
N PHE A 360 -2.57 -18.80 -4.06
CA PHE A 360 -1.24 -18.54 -4.56
C PHE A 360 -0.35 -17.97 -3.45
N ASN A 361 0.88 -18.46 -3.35
CA ASN A 361 1.85 -18.02 -2.34
C ASN A 361 3.08 -17.41 -3.00
N GLU A 362 3.53 -16.27 -2.47
CA GLU A 362 4.70 -15.53 -2.98
C GLU A 362 5.67 -15.19 -1.85
N LEU A 363 6.96 -15.41 -2.11
CA LEU A 363 8.07 -15.07 -1.22
C LEU A 363 9.13 -14.29 -1.97
N GLU A 364 9.54 -13.14 -1.41
CA GLU A 364 10.68 -12.36 -1.88
C GLU A 364 11.83 -12.39 -0.88
N ILE A 365 13.07 -12.55 -1.37
CA ILE A 365 14.30 -12.47 -0.56
C ILE A 365 15.21 -11.43 -1.19
N TRP A 366 15.65 -10.48 -0.37
CA TRP A 366 16.52 -9.38 -0.77
C TRP A 366 17.87 -9.50 -0.07
N TYR A 367 18.96 -9.34 -0.81
CA TYR A 367 20.33 -9.46 -0.32
C TYR A 367 21.30 -8.58 -1.13
N ASP A 368 22.47 -8.31 -0.57
CA ASP A 368 23.46 -7.37 -1.14
C ASP A 368 23.86 -7.76 -2.57
N GLY A 369 23.92 -6.78 -3.46
CA GLY A 369 24.25 -6.98 -4.88
C GLY A 369 25.69 -7.43 -5.14
N THR A 370 26.54 -7.49 -4.11
CA THR A 370 27.92 -8.02 -4.18
C THR A 370 28.02 -9.48 -3.75
N ASP A 371 26.94 -10.03 -3.18
CA ASP A 371 26.83 -11.44 -2.81
C ASP A 371 26.28 -12.29 -3.96
N ASP A 372 26.57 -13.58 -3.95
CA ASP A 372 26.02 -14.57 -4.87
C ASP A 372 25.48 -15.75 -4.06
N PHE A 373 24.14 -15.86 -3.99
CA PHE A 373 23.47 -16.98 -3.36
C PHE A 373 22.88 -17.93 -4.41
N LEU A 374 23.05 -19.21 -4.18
CA LEU A 374 22.28 -20.26 -4.85
C LEU A 374 21.05 -20.54 -4.00
N VAL A 375 19.85 -20.56 -4.59
CA VAL A 375 18.62 -20.91 -3.89
C VAL A 375 18.16 -22.32 -4.28
N GLU A 376 17.93 -23.19 -3.30
CA GLU A 376 17.36 -24.53 -3.46
C GLU A 376 15.98 -24.60 -2.82
N ILE A 377 15.03 -25.23 -3.51
CA ILE A 377 13.66 -25.43 -3.03
C ILE A 377 13.48 -26.91 -2.66
N ILE A 378 13.04 -27.15 -1.41
CA ILE A 378 12.77 -28.49 -0.88
C ILE A 378 11.28 -28.52 -0.46
N THR A 379 10.57 -29.52 -0.96
CA THR A 379 9.12 -29.70 -0.72
C THR A 379 8.84 -30.14 0.72
N PRO A 380 7.57 -30.07 1.18
CA PRO A 380 7.16 -30.63 2.48
C PRO A 380 7.44 -32.14 2.65
N ASN A 381 7.63 -32.87 1.55
CA ASN A 381 8.00 -34.29 1.57
C ASN A 381 9.53 -34.52 1.49
N GLU A 382 10.31 -33.48 1.80
CA GLU A 382 11.80 -33.52 1.78
C GLU A 382 12.42 -33.80 0.40
N GLU A 383 11.65 -33.62 -0.69
CA GLU A 383 12.18 -33.77 -2.05
C GLU A 383 12.82 -32.44 -2.51
N SER A 384 14.09 -32.47 -2.89
CA SER A 384 14.78 -31.36 -3.53
C SER A 384 14.32 -31.20 -4.98
N LEU A 385 13.82 -30.05 -5.33
CA LEU A 385 13.44 -29.67 -6.70
C LEU A 385 14.65 -29.16 -7.51
N GLY A 386 15.79 -28.97 -6.83
CA GLY A 386 17.03 -28.43 -7.38
C GLY A 386 17.23 -26.97 -7.06
N SER A 387 18.30 -26.38 -7.56
CA SER A 387 18.78 -25.05 -7.21
C SER A 387 18.76 -24.08 -8.38
N ILE A 388 18.57 -22.79 -8.11
CA ILE A 388 18.59 -21.69 -9.08
C ILE A 388 19.74 -20.72 -8.72
N ALA A 389 20.65 -20.54 -9.68
CA ALA A 389 21.79 -19.64 -9.53
C ALA A 389 21.41 -18.17 -9.79
N LEU A 390 22.25 -17.25 -9.31
CA LEU A 390 22.10 -15.82 -9.57
C LEU A 390 22.09 -15.51 -11.07
N GLY A 391 21.06 -14.79 -11.51
CA GLY A 391 20.81 -14.44 -12.91
C GLY A 391 20.04 -15.51 -13.71
N VAL A 392 19.44 -16.51 -13.05
CA VAL A 392 18.72 -17.64 -13.68
C VAL A 392 17.28 -17.70 -13.16
N ASN A 393 16.34 -18.10 -14.03
CA ASN A 393 14.98 -18.52 -13.68
C ASN A 393 14.82 -20.03 -13.77
N GLY A 394 13.86 -20.56 -13.01
CA GLY A 394 13.45 -21.96 -13.11
C GLY A 394 11.95 -22.12 -12.95
N SER A 395 11.36 -23.04 -13.72
CA SER A 395 9.95 -23.41 -13.63
C SER A 395 9.80 -24.91 -13.39
N ILE A 396 8.85 -25.29 -12.54
CA ILE A 396 8.31 -26.65 -12.43
C ILE A 396 6.96 -26.63 -13.14
N LEU A 397 6.75 -27.56 -14.06
CA LEU A 397 5.52 -27.64 -14.86
C LEU A 397 4.73 -28.89 -14.47
N ASN A 398 3.41 -28.82 -14.57
CA ASN A 398 2.54 -29.99 -14.53
C ASN A 398 2.56 -30.76 -15.87
N ASN A 399 1.79 -31.85 -15.94
CA ASN A 399 1.71 -32.67 -17.15
C ASN A 399 1.02 -31.97 -18.34
N GLN A 400 0.27 -30.87 -18.08
CA GLN A 400 -0.35 -30.02 -19.10
C GLN A 400 0.57 -28.90 -19.57
N GLY A 401 1.77 -28.77 -18.98
CA GLY A 401 2.74 -27.72 -19.30
C GLY A 401 2.48 -26.40 -18.56
N GLU A 402 1.57 -26.37 -17.60
CA GLU A 402 1.31 -25.18 -16.78
C GLU A 402 2.33 -25.06 -15.65
N THR A 403 2.73 -23.82 -15.35
CA THR A 403 3.68 -23.54 -14.27
C THR A 403 3.03 -23.80 -12.91
N LEU A 404 3.64 -24.67 -12.12
CA LEU A 404 3.29 -24.91 -10.72
C LEU A 404 4.17 -24.12 -9.74
N ILE A 405 5.46 -23.99 -10.06
CA ILE A 405 6.42 -23.25 -9.25
C ILE A 405 7.30 -22.45 -10.19
N PHE A 406 7.46 -21.17 -9.89
CA PHE A 406 8.40 -20.30 -10.59
C PHE A 406 9.40 -19.71 -9.59
N VAL A 407 10.68 -19.76 -9.91
CA VAL A 407 11.76 -19.19 -9.08
C VAL A 407 12.64 -18.33 -9.97
N THR A 408 12.95 -17.13 -9.51
CA THR A 408 13.92 -16.25 -10.14
C THR A 408 14.96 -15.80 -9.12
N ASN A 409 16.22 -15.70 -9.55
CA ASN A 409 17.29 -15.14 -8.74
C ASN A 409 17.93 -13.99 -9.54
N ARG A 410 17.38 -12.79 -9.35
CA ARG A 410 17.63 -11.59 -10.15
C ARG A 410 18.85 -10.82 -9.66
N ARG A 411 19.71 -10.39 -10.59
CA ARG A 411 20.85 -9.52 -10.28
C ARG A 411 20.45 -8.07 -10.18
N LYS A 412 20.98 -7.37 -9.19
CA LYS A 412 21.08 -5.91 -9.09
C LYS A 412 19.85 -5.15 -9.59
N ASP A 413 18.83 -5.09 -8.75
CA ASP A 413 17.68 -4.23 -9.01
C ASP A 413 18.16 -2.81 -9.33
N PRO A 414 17.72 -2.18 -10.43
CA PRO A 414 18.20 -0.86 -10.84
C PRO A 414 17.83 0.27 -9.88
N ASN A 415 16.93 0.02 -8.90
CA ASN A 415 16.49 1.04 -7.97
C ASN A 415 17.32 1.10 -6.68
N ASN A 416 17.89 -0.03 -6.23
CA ASN A 416 18.72 -0.09 -5.01
C ASN A 416 20.06 -0.83 -5.18
N GLY A 417 20.26 -1.54 -6.29
CA GLY A 417 21.49 -2.28 -6.56
C GLY A 417 21.56 -3.67 -5.91
N ASP A 418 20.55 -4.09 -5.17
CA ASP A 418 20.48 -5.37 -4.48
C ASP A 418 20.04 -6.52 -5.40
N ASN A 419 20.38 -7.74 -5.01
CA ASN A 419 19.86 -8.95 -5.63
C ASN A 419 18.52 -9.34 -5.01
N GLN A 420 17.67 -10.01 -5.81
CA GLN A 420 16.33 -10.40 -5.41
C GLN A 420 16.03 -11.84 -5.84
N ILE A 421 15.60 -12.68 -4.91
CA ILE A 421 15.00 -13.97 -5.21
C ILE A 421 13.48 -13.81 -5.10
N GLY A 422 12.75 -14.23 -6.13
CA GLY A 422 11.29 -14.36 -6.11
C GLY A 422 10.91 -15.83 -6.25
N ILE A 423 10.02 -16.31 -5.37
CA ILE A 423 9.52 -17.69 -5.36
C ILE A 423 8.00 -17.62 -5.38
N PHE A 424 7.40 -18.31 -6.33
CA PHE A 424 5.97 -18.31 -6.60
C PHE A 424 5.46 -19.74 -6.61
N LEU A 425 4.53 -20.05 -5.70
CA LEU A 425 3.86 -21.34 -5.57
C LEU A 425 2.42 -21.18 -6.04
N GLU A 426 2.00 -21.95 -7.05
CA GLU A 426 0.62 -21.95 -7.53
C GLU A 426 -0.32 -22.68 -6.57
N GLU A 427 -1.61 -22.44 -6.73
CA GLU A 427 -2.66 -23.12 -5.99
C GLU A 427 -2.57 -24.66 -6.10
N GLY A 428 -3.01 -25.36 -5.04
CA GLY A 428 -3.09 -26.82 -5.05
C GLY A 428 -1.77 -27.56 -4.87
N LEU A 429 -0.69 -26.86 -4.56
CA LEU A 429 0.58 -27.49 -4.16
C LEU A 429 0.50 -28.09 -2.74
N PRO A 430 1.38 -29.03 -2.38
CA PRO A 430 1.41 -29.62 -1.05
C PRO A 430 1.51 -28.58 0.06
N THR A 431 0.64 -28.64 1.04
CA THR A 431 0.72 -27.88 2.28
C THR A 431 1.74 -28.48 3.25
N GLY A 432 2.28 -27.68 4.14
CA GLY A 432 3.34 -28.10 5.06
C GLY A 432 4.52 -27.15 5.05
N ILE A 433 5.68 -27.62 5.52
CA ILE A 433 6.91 -26.82 5.59
C ILE A 433 7.69 -26.98 4.29
N TRP A 434 7.77 -25.91 3.50
CA TRP A 434 8.71 -25.77 2.41
C TRP A 434 10.04 -25.25 2.97
N THR A 435 11.16 -25.87 2.58
CA THR A 435 12.48 -25.36 2.97
C THR A 435 13.12 -24.63 1.80
N ILE A 436 13.43 -23.36 2.04
CA ILE A 436 14.14 -22.50 1.09
C ILE A 436 15.58 -22.40 1.59
N ARG A 437 16.49 -23.10 0.92
CA ARG A 437 17.90 -23.14 1.29
C ARG A 437 18.69 -22.13 0.49
N LEU A 438 19.34 -21.20 1.19
CA LEU A 438 20.27 -20.22 0.64
C LEU A 438 21.69 -20.71 0.85
N HIS A 439 22.44 -20.91 -0.23
CA HIS A 439 23.85 -21.29 -0.17
C HIS A 439 24.74 -20.15 -0.67
N GLY A 440 25.71 -19.73 0.14
CA GLY A 440 26.63 -18.63 -0.17
C GLY A 440 27.78 -19.09 -1.07
N THR A 441 27.71 -18.77 -2.36
CA THR A 441 28.78 -19.11 -3.34
C THR A 441 29.87 -18.05 -3.37
N THR A 442 29.49 -16.76 -3.26
CA THR A 442 30.38 -15.63 -3.02
C THR A 442 29.73 -14.73 -2.00
N VAL A 443 30.37 -14.50 -0.88
CA VAL A 443 29.77 -13.74 0.22
C VAL A 443 30.69 -12.63 0.70
N ASN A 444 30.24 -11.39 0.59
CA ASN A 444 30.89 -10.19 1.09
C ASN A 444 30.16 -9.63 2.33
N ASN A 445 28.84 -9.58 2.31
CA ASN A 445 27.99 -9.11 3.39
C ASN A 445 27.23 -10.28 4.03
N GLY A 446 26.59 -11.10 3.22
CA GLY A 446 25.83 -12.28 3.62
C GLY A 446 24.46 -12.01 4.21
N LYS A 447 24.09 -10.77 4.55
CA LYS A 447 22.80 -10.44 5.12
C LYS A 447 21.68 -10.61 4.11
N PHE A 448 20.57 -11.17 4.58
CA PHE A 448 19.33 -11.23 3.81
C PHE A 448 18.13 -10.86 4.66
N HIS A 449 17.09 -10.38 3.98
CA HIS A 449 15.74 -10.25 4.50
C HIS A 449 14.77 -10.93 3.53
N ALA A 450 13.74 -11.56 4.07
CA ALA A 450 12.74 -12.29 3.31
C ALA A 450 11.34 -11.91 3.77
N TRP A 451 10.41 -11.69 2.83
CA TRP A 451 9.01 -11.37 3.12
C TRP A 451 8.09 -12.27 2.31
N ILE A 452 7.06 -12.78 3.00
CA ILE A 452 5.95 -13.50 2.39
C ILE A 452 4.87 -12.48 2.04
N GLU A 453 4.39 -12.48 0.78
CA GLU A 453 3.30 -11.62 0.36
C GLU A 453 1.98 -12.02 1.03
N SER A 454 1.02 -11.12 1.07
CA SER A 454 -0.30 -11.37 1.64
C SER A 454 -1.06 -12.42 0.82
N ASP A 455 -1.58 -13.44 1.50
CA ASP A 455 -2.31 -14.57 0.86
C ASP A 455 -3.78 -14.26 0.56
N TYR A 456 -4.21 -13.03 0.63
CA TYR A 456 -5.55 -12.50 0.25
C TYR A 456 -6.79 -13.29 0.71
N SER A 457 -6.64 -14.50 1.26
CA SER A 457 -7.71 -15.40 1.71
C SER A 457 -8.16 -15.18 3.15
N GLY A 458 -7.70 -14.09 3.76
CA GLY A 458 -7.94 -13.79 5.17
C GLY A 458 -6.87 -14.38 6.10
N GLN A 459 -6.79 -13.84 7.32
CA GLN A 459 -5.67 -14.05 8.26
C GLN A 459 -5.46 -15.50 8.71
N SER A 460 -6.48 -16.36 8.61
CA SER A 460 -6.36 -17.77 9.04
C SER A 460 -5.47 -18.60 8.13
N ASN A 461 -5.28 -18.18 6.88
CA ASN A 461 -4.56 -18.95 5.86
C ASN A 461 -3.18 -18.37 5.53
N GLN A 462 -2.83 -17.16 6.05
CA GLN A 462 -1.54 -16.53 5.79
C GLN A 462 -0.40 -17.51 6.06
N SER A 463 0.35 -17.85 5.01
CA SER A 463 1.58 -18.62 5.12
C SER A 463 2.63 -17.83 5.91
N ARG A 464 3.53 -18.53 6.62
CA ARG A 464 4.42 -17.88 7.58
C ARG A 464 5.78 -18.54 7.70
N PHE A 465 6.77 -17.78 8.10
CA PHE A 465 8.05 -18.36 8.51
C PHE A 465 7.95 -19.07 9.87
N LYS A 466 8.83 -20.03 10.06
CA LYS A 466 9.04 -20.78 11.31
C LYS A 466 10.46 -20.56 11.83
N PRO A 467 10.68 -20.74 13.15
CA PRO A 467 12.02 -20.68 13.70
C PRO A 467 13.03 -21.52 12.90
N PRO A 468 14.30 -21.10 12.87
CA PRO A 468 14.94 -20.10 13.73
C PRO A 468 15.10 -18.71 13.14
N HIS A 469 14.57 -18.44 11.95
CA HIS A 469 14.83 -17.19 11.22
C HIS A 469 13.64 -16.23 11.17
N ASP A 470 12.47 -16.64 11.70
CA ASP A 470 11.31 -15.77 11.84
C ASP A 470 11.63 -14.56 12.73
N ASP A 471 11.21 -13.39 12.27
CA ASP A 471 11.53 -12.11 12.90
C ASP A 471 10.33 -11.16 12.77
N ASN A 472 9.81 -10.67 13.89
CA ASN A 472 8.65 -9.77 13.91
C ASN A 472 9.03 -8.29 13.73
N THR A 473 10.32 -7.94 13.61
CA THR A 473 10.76 -6.62 13.14
C THR A 473 10.64 -6.51 11.62
N HIS A 474 10.79 -5.31 11.06
CA HIS A 474 10.72 -5.07 9.60
C HIS A 474 9.41 -5.55 8.94
N THR A 475 8.30 -5.55 9.69
CA THR A 475 6.97 -5.99 9.23
C THR A 475 6.08 -4.85 8.72
N LEU A 476 6.62 -3.63 8.59
CA LEU A 476 5.94 -2.52 7.91
C LEU A 476 5.50 -2.97 6.50
N GLY A 477 4.39 -2.46 6.00
CA GLY A 477 4.03 -2.71 4.62
C GLY A 477 5.09 -2.19 3.64
N SER A 478 5.29 -2.83 2.49
CA SER A 478 6.35 -2.45 1.57
C SER A 478 6.20 -1.03 1.02
N ILE A 479 4.96 -0.54 0.84
CA ILE A 479 4.67 0.85 0.43
C ILE A 479 4.76 1.86 1.59
N SER A 480 4.97 1.39 2.82
CA SER A 480 5.09 2.21 4.03
C SER A 480 6.56 2.54 4.37
N CYS A 481 7.50 2.17 3.49
CA CYS A 481 8.92 2.41 3.70
C CYS A 481 9.48 3.63 2.93
N GLY A 482 8.61 4.43 2.27
CA GLY A 482 8.99 5.64 1.53
C GLY A 482 9.72 6.67 2.38
N HIS A 483 10.51 7.56 1.75
CA HIS A 483 11.32 8.54 2.48
C HIS A 483 10.51 9.73 2.96
N LYS A 484 9.40 10.06 2.30
CA LYS A 484 8.59 11.26 2.57
C LYS A 484 7.22 10.96 3.16
N SER A 485 6.68 9.76 2.97
CA SER A 485 5.41 9.36 3.60
C SER A 485 5.50 9.37 5.13
N ILE A 486 4.38 9.64 5.79
CA ILE A 486 4.23 9.56 7.25
C ILE A 486 3.55 8.23 7.57
N VAL A 487 4.19 7.39 8.35
CA VAL A 487 3.71 6.03 8.69
C VAL A 487 3.20 5.97 10.11
N VAL A 488 2.03 5.35 10.28
CA VAL A 488 1.29 5.38 11.54
C VAL A 488 1.09 3.98 12.10
N GLY A 489 1.60 3.74 13.31
CA GLY A 489 1.28 2.58 14.13
C GLY A 489 -0.03 2.75 14.90
N SER A 490 -0.56 1.65 15.44
CA SER A 490 -1.82 1.63 16.19
C SER A 490 -1.61 1.30 17.66
N TYR A 491 -2.28 2.05 18.55
CA TYR A 491 -2.37 1.70 19.96
C TYR A 491 -3.83 1.63 20.44
N ASP A 492 -4.05 0.95 21.58
CA ASP A 492 -5.34 0.85 22.23
C ASP A 492 -5.52 1.98 23.26
N ALA A 493 -6.40 2.94 22.95
CA ALA A 493 -6.69 4.08 23.83
C ALA A 493 -7.68 3.75 24.97
N HIS A 494 -8.31 2.57 24.97
CA HIS A 494 -9.29 2.15 25.97
C HIS A 494 -8.63 1.60 27.24
N VAL A 495 -7.35 1.26 27.17
CA VAL A 495 -6.60 0.66 28.27
C VAL A 495 -5.66 1.69 28.87
N PRO A 496 -5.53 1.77 30.20
CA PRO A 496 -4.49 2.56 30.84
C PRO A 496 -3.11 2.27 30.24
N ASP A 497 -2.24 3.26 30.13
CA ASP A 497 -0.93 3.20 29.49
C ASP A 497 -0.97 3.07 27.95
N ALA A 498 -2.15 2.96 27.33
CA ALA A 498 -2.37 2.93 25.90
C ALA A 498 -1.37 1.98 25.18
N PRO A 499 -1.47 0.66 25.41
CA PRO A 499 -0.53 -0.31 24.86
C PRO A 499 -0.63 -0.34 23.33
N ILE A 500 0.51 -0.65 22.67
CA ILE A 500 0.53 -0.84 21.22
C ILE A 500 -0.44 -1.96 20.83
N SER A 501 -1.21 -1.79 19.78
CA SER A 501 -2.11 -2.84 19.26
C SER A 501 -1.28 -4.07 18.86
N TRP A 502 -1.71 -5.26 19.27
CA TRP A 502 -0.94 -6.50 19.08
C TRP A 502 -0.56 -6.77 17.62
N PHE A 503 -1.39 -6.31 16.69
CA PHE A 503 -1.22 -6.48 15.25
C PHE A 503 -0.31 -5.43 14.61
N SER A 504 -0.12 -4.24 15.22
CA SER A 504 0.58 -3.11 14.59
C SER A 504 1.99 -3.50 14.18
N SER A 505 2.28 -3.40 12.89
CA SER A 505 3.58 -3.76 12.31
C SER A 505 4.73 -2.96 12.90
N ALA A 506 5.92 -3.55 12.85
CA ALA A 506 7.15 -3.00 13.41
C ALA A 506 8.14 -2.59 12.32
N GLY A 507 8.85 -1.48 12.57
CA GLY A 507 10.07 -1.14 11.87
C GLY A 507 11.31 -1.85 12.43
N PRO A 508 12.51 -1.32 12.13
CA PRO A 508 12.78 -0.24 11.20
C PRO A 508 12.54 -0.64 9.73
N THR A 509 12.80 0.26 8.79
CA THR A 509 12.93 -0.14 7.38
C THR A 509 14.22 -0.95 7.17
N ARG A 510 14.31 -1.72 6.08
CA ARG A 510 15.49 -2.55 5.80
C ARG A 510 16.81 -1.77 5.72
N ASP A 511 16.75 -0.53 5.27
CA ASP A 511 17.89 0.41 5.24
C ASP A 511 18.14 1.15 6.58
N GLY A 512 17.41 0.76 7.65
CA GLY A 512 17.63 1.22 9.03
C GLY A 512 16.96 2.56 9.38
N ARG A 513 16.08 3.11 8.53
CA ARG A 513 15.33 4.33 8.87
C ARG A 513 14.27 4.06 9.93
N GLN A 514 14.08 5.04 10.79
CA GLN A 514 13.17 4.99 11.93
C GLN A 514 11.71 5.23 11.47
N LYS A 515 11.00 4.14 11.17
CA LYS A 515 9.57 4.09 10.86
C LYS A 515 8.90 2.99 11.69
N PRO A 516 7.63 3.16 12.13
CA PRO A 516 6.74 4.28 11.86
C PRO A 516 7.24 5.59 12.50
N GLU A 517 6.74 6.74 12.02
CA GLU A 517 7.03 8.04 12.62
C GLU A 517 6.29 8.23 13.93
N ILE A 518 5.03 7.78 14.00
CA ILE A 518 4.13 8.05 15.11
C ILE A 518 3.10 6.94 15.26
N SER A 519 2.42 6.88 16.40
CA SER A 519 1.25 6.03 16.61
C SER A 519 0.02 6.85 17.00
N ALA A 520 -1.18 6.32 16.64
CA ALA A 520 -2.47 6.92 16.97
C ALA A 520 -3.47 5.85 17.42
N PRO A 521 -4.62 6.23 18.03
CA PRO A 521 -5.66 5.27 18.38
C PRO A 521 -6.18 4.54 17.15
N GLY A 522 -6.15 3.21 17.17
CA GLY A 522 -6.62 2.38 16.06
C GLY A 522 -7.24 1.06 16.51
N HIS A 523 -7.58 0.94 17.81
CA HIS A 523 -8.25 -0.23 18.36
C HIS A 523 -9.66 0.11 18.80
N ASN A 524 -10.67 -0.61 18.29
CA ASN A 524 -12.09 -0.48 18.66
C ASN A 524 -12.66 0.95 18.52
N ILE A 525 -12.33 1.63 17.45
CA ILE A 525 -12.71 3.04 17.20
C ILE A 525 -14.09 3.11 16.58
N ILE A 526 -14.89 4.10 17.01
CA ILE A 526 -16.23 4.38 16.49
C ILE A 526 -16.13 5.37 15.32
N ALA A 527 -16.86 5.07 14.25
CA ALA A 527 -17.01 5.94 13.10
C ALA A 527 -18.34 5.69 12.38
N ALA A 528 -18.66 6.54 11.39
CA ALA A 528 -19.85 6.44 10.57
C ALA A 528 -19.98 5.05 9.90
N ALA A 529 -21.14 4.43 10.05
CA ALA A 529 -21.44 3.15 9.41
C ALA A 529 -21.98 3.39 7.98
N SER A 530 -21.33 2.80 6.99
CA SER A 530 -21.82 2.81 5.61
C SER A 530 -23.20 2.14 5.48
N GLY A 531 -23.97 2.54 4.47
CA GLY A 531 -25.36 2.07 4.28
C GLY A 531 -26.36 2.63 5.28
N THR A 532 -25.94 3.62 6.10
CA THR A 532 -26.79 4.32 7.03
C THR A 532 -26.72 5.83 6.80
N VAL A 533 -27.68 6.58 7.34
CA VAL A 533 -27.67 8.05 7.24
C VAL A 533 -26.93 8.69 8.41
N ASP A 534 -26.93 8.03 9.58
CA ASP A 534 -26.47 8.54 10.87
C ASP A 534 -26.01 7.42 11.83
N GLY A 535 -25.85 6.19 11.35
CA GLY A 535 -25.38 5.06 12.14
C GLY A 535 -23.86 5.09 12.41
N VAL A 536 -23.44 4.29 13.38
CA VAL A 536 -22.03 4.11 13.76
C VAL A 536 -21.63 2.64 13.74
N THR A 537 -20.35 2.38 13.51
CA THR A 537 -19.73 1.06 13.61
C THR A 537 -18.42 1.14 14.40
N ARG A 538 -17.88 -0.01 14.81
CA ARG A 538 -16.60 -0.12 15.51
C ARG A 538 -15.63 -0.95 14.70
N ILE A 539 -14.37 -0.52 14.69
CA ILE A 539 -13.37 -1.14 13.85
C ILE A 539 -11.95 -0.98 14.43
N SER A 540 -11.06 -1.90 14.04
CA SER A 540 -9.66 -1.91 14.47
C SER A 540 -8.72 -2.08 13.28
N GLY A 541 -7.53 -1.48 13.36
CA GLY A 541 -6.47 -1.58 12.35
C GLY A 541 -5.52 -0.39 12.39
N THR A 542 -4.35 -0.52 11.81
CA THR A 542 -3.48 0.64 11.56
C THR A 542 -4.08 1.58 10.54
N ALA A 543 -4.91 1.06 9.61
CA ALA A 543 -5.73 1.87 8.70
C ALA A 543 -6.74 2.78 9.43
N ILE A 544 -7.10 2.44 10.67
CA ILE A 544 -8.00 3.21 11.53
C ILE A 544 -7.24 4.27 12.35
N ALA A 545 -5.98 4.01 12.69
CA ALA A 545 -5.10 4.98 13.32
C ALA A 545 -4.67 6.10 12.35
N THR A 546 -4.48 5.75 11.08
CA THR A 546 -3.98 6.62 10.02
C THR A 546 -4.83 7.89 9.81
N PRO A 547 -6.18 7.83 9.73
CA PRO A 547 -7.02 9.01 9.51
C PRO A 547 -7.00 10.01 10.68
N ALA A 548 -6.71 9.58 11.91
CA ALA A 548 -6.52 10.50 13.02
C ALA A 548 -5.31 11.41 12.79
N VAL A 549 -4.19 10.86 12.33
CA VAL A 549 -2.99 11.64 11.98
C VAL A 549 -3.27 12.53 10.76
N THR A 550 -3.99 12.01 9.76
CA THR A 550 -4.42 12.78 8.59
C THR A 550 -5.23 14.03 9.00
N GLY A 551 -6.20 13.87 9.89
CA GLY A 551 -6.98 14.99 10.43
C GLY A 551 -6.12 16.00 11.19
N VAL A 552 -5.17 15.55 12.03
CA VAL A 552 -4.27 16.47 12.75
C VAL A 552 -3.37 17.24 11.79
N ILE A 553 -2.87 16.60 10.72
CA ILE A 553 -2.12 17.32 9.69
C ILE A 553 -3.01 18.36 8.98
N ALA A 554 -4.29 18.05 8.71
CA ALA A 554 -5.21 19.04 8.15
C ALA A 554 -5.39 20.24 9.09
N LEU A 555 -5.46 20.02 10.41
CA LEU A 555 -5.50 21.11 11.40
C LEU A 555 -4.21 21.95 11.39
N ILE A 556 -3.04 21.30 11.35
CA ILE A 556 -1.71 21.94 11.24
C ILE A 556 -1.65 22.83 9.99
N LEU A 557 -2.08 22.29 8.84
CA LEU A 557 -2.04 22.99 7.57
C LEU A 557 -3.02 24.17 7.51
N ALA A 558 -4.23 24.04 8.11
CA ALA A 558 -5.17 25.14 8.22
C ALA A 558 -4.62 26.27 9.10
N GLU A 559 -4.00 25.95 10.22
CA GLU A 559 -3.35 26.90 11.11
C GLU A 559 -2.18 27.62 10.42
N ALA A 560 -1.31 26.88 9.70
CA ALA A 560 -0.20 27.44 8.93
C ALA A 560 -0.70 28.38 7.82
N GLN A 561 -1.74 27.95 7.08
CA GLN A 561 -2.34 28.73 6.01
C GLN A 561 -2.92 30.06 6.53
N SER A 562 -3.59 30.06 7.69
CA SER A 562 -4.14 31.26 8.31
C SER A 562 -3.09 32.35 8.60
N LYS A 563 -1.83 31.92 8.74
CA LYS A 563 -0.66 32.77 8.94
C LYS A 563 0.14 33.03 7.68
N GLY A 564 -0.26 32.47 6.54
CA GLY A 564 0.49 32.51 5.29
C GLY A 564 1.83 31.78 5.36
N ILE A 565 1.92 30.73 6.18
CA ILE A 565 3.10 29.88 6.32
C ILE A 565 2.96 28.66 5.42
N TYR A 566 4.04 28.28 4.76
CA TYR A 566 4.12 27.09 3.90
C TYR A 566 5.04 26.08 4.56
N LEU A 567 4.54 24.88 4.81
CA LEU A 567 5.28 23.77 5.43
C LEU A 567 5.66 22.75 4.35
N ASN A 568 6.93 22.40 4.25
CA ASN A 568 7.32 21.24 3.45
C ASN A 568 7.06 19.93 4.23
N ILE A 569 7.12 18.80 3.54
CA ILE A 569 6.81 17.51 4.14
C ILE A 569 7.73 17.16 5.33
N ASP A 570 9.01 17.52 5.28
CA ASP A 570 9.95 17.23 6.36
C ASP A 570 9.61 18.05 7.61
N GLN A 571 9.17 19.30 7.46
CA GLN A 571 8.70 20.14 8.57
C GLN A 571 7.40 19.57 9.19
N ILE A 572 6.47 19.07 8.38
CA ILE A 572 5.23 18.44 8.88
C ILE A 572 5.59 17.19 9.72
N ARG A 573 6.46 16.32 9.19
CA ARG A 573 6.95 15.13 9.90
C ARG A 573 7.64 15.50 11.22
N ASP A 574 8.53 16.47 11.18
CA ASP A 574 9.26 16.97 12.34
C ASP A 574 8.34 17.50 13.44
N ILE A 575 7.29 18.25 13.09
CA ILE A 575 6.29 18.73 14.04
C ILE A 575 5.65 17.54 14.76
N LEU A 576 5.14 16.55 14.03
CA LEU A 576 4.51 15.38 14.63
C LEU A 576 5.46 14.60 15.56
N MET A 577 6.69 14.33 15.11
CA MET A 577 7.67 13.57 15.88
C MET A 577 8.12 14.30 17.15
N LYS A 578 8.38 15.60 17.06
CA LYS A 578 8.88 16.42 18.18
C LYS A 578 7.80 16.70 19.22
N THR A 579 6.53 16.75 18.82
CA THR A 579 5.42 17.03 19.72
C THR A 579 4.77 15.77 20.30
N SER A 580 5.13 14.58 19.81
CA SER A 580 4.55 13.31 20.23
C SER A 580 4.62 13.10 21.73
N LYS A 581 3.58 12.47 22.28
CA LYS A 581 3.50 12.08 23.68
C LYS A 581 4.32 10.80 23.90
N ARG A 582 5.42 10.92 24.64
CA ARG A 582 6.27 9.78 24.97
C ARG A 582 5.51 8.80 25.86
N ASN A 583 5.74 7.52 25.63
CA ASN A 583 5.15 6.47 26.44
C ASN A 583 6.19 5.92 27.43
N PRO A 584 5.90 5.85 28.74
CA PRO A 584 6.55 4.85 29.57
C PRO A 584 5.95 3.49 29.14
N PRO A 585 6.66 2.44 28.87
CA PRO A 585 8.04 2.09 29.21
C PRO A 585 9.05 2.31 28.07
N VAL A 586 8.70 3.02 26.99
CA VAL A 586 9.51 3.10 25.77
C VAL A 586 10.75 3.98 25.92
N GLY A 587 10.86 4.74 26.98
CA GLY A 587 12.03 5.59 27.24
C GLY A 587 12.11 6.85 26.35
N GLU A 588 13.26 7.51 26.36
CA GLU A 588 13.55 8.61 25.47
C GLU A 588 14.08 8.05 24.15
N GLY A 589 13.36 8.24 23.05
CA GLY A 589 13.81 7.82 21.73
C GLY A 589 12.70 7.23 20.87
N TRP A 590 13.09 6.77 19.69
CA TRP A 590 12.22 6.06 18.77
C TRP A 590 12.03 4.60 19.21
N ASN A 591 10.82 4.09 18.97
CA ASN A 591 10.46 2.69 19.16
C ASN A 591 9.94 2.11 17.85
N ASP A 592 10.24 0.85 17.59
CA ASP A 592 9.94 0.16 16.33
C ASP A 592 8.44 0.02 16.01
N ARG A 593 7.54 0.19 16.99
CA ARG A 593 6.09 0.09 16.82
C ARG A 593 5.34 1.38 17.16
N TYR A 594 5.75 2.12 18.22
CA TYR A 594 5.16 3.42 18.56
C TYR A 594 5.70 4.59 17.73
N GLY A 595 6.82 4.40 17.02
CA GLY A 595 7.53 5.50 16.42
C GLY A 595 8.17 6.41 17.48
N TRP A 596 8.09 7.71 17.28
CA TRP A 596 8.55 8.71 18.25
C TRP A 596 7.58 8.89 19.42
N GLY A 597 6.43 8.24 19.40
CA GLY A 597 5.43 8.25 20.45
C GLY A 597 4.01 8.34 19.93
N ARG A 598 3.07 8.65 20.83
CA ARG A 598 1.65 8.81 20.51
C ARG A 598 1.37 10.22 19.99
N LEU A 599 0.45 10.33 19.04
CA LEU A 599 -0.02 11.60 18.49
C LEU A 599 -0.49 12.56 19.59
N ASP A 600 -0.01 13.83 19.56
CA ASP A 600 -0.46 14.92 20.41
C ASP A 600 -0.89 16.11 19.53
N ALA A 601 -2.16 16.16 19.21
CA ALA A 601 -2.73 17.20 18.34
C ALA A 601 -2.56 18.60 18.92
N SER A 602 -2.79 18.75 20.23
CA SER A 602 -2.73 20.06 20.90
C SER A 602 -1.33 20.66 20.84
N LYS A 603 -0.29 19.85 21.12
CA LYS A 603 1.10 20.33 21.01
C LYS A 603 1.51 20.60 19.57
N ALA A 604 1.11 19.74 18.62
CA ALA A 604 1.42 19.93 17.22
C ALA A 604 0.88 21.26 16.69
N ILE A 605 -0.36 21.59 17.02
CA ILE A 605 -0.99 22.86 16.63
C ILE A 605 -0.34 24.05 17.37
N ALA A 606 -0.03 23.92 18.66
CA ALA A 606 0.62 24.96 19.43
C ALA A 606 1.97 25.38 18.80
N VAL A 607 2.79 24.41 18.39
CA VAL A 607 4.07 24.70 17.68
C VAL A 607 3.83 25.53 16.43
N VAL A 608 2.81 25.19 15.61
CA VAL A 608 2.52 25.95 14.38
C VAL A 608 2.00 27.37 14.70
N ARG A 609 1.27 27.53 15.80
CA ARG A 609 0.83 28.85 16.28
C ARG A 609 1.99 29.75 16.69
N GLU A 610 3.08 29.20 17.15
CA GLU A 610 4.29 29.95 17.53
C GLU A 610 5.20 30.29 16.34
N LEU A 611 4.99 29.61 15.19
CA LEU A 611 5.77 29.93 13.99
C LEU A 611 5.47 31.35 13.51
N VAL A 612 6.54 32.07 13.19
CA VAL A 612 6.47 33.43 12.62
C VAL A 612 6.76 33.33 11.11
N LYS A 613 6.01 34.08 10.32
CA LYS A 613 6.27 34.19 8.88
C LYS A 613 7.68 34.77 8.69
N LYS A 614 8.57 33.99 8.07
CA LYS A 614 9.92 34.45 7.70
C LYS A 614 9.90 35.30 6.44
#